data_8b476286cfacaa1de326d4845268879f
#
_entry.id   8b476286cfacaa1de326d4845268879f
#
_cell.length_a   1.000
_cell.length_b   1.000
_cell.length_c   1.000
_cell.angle_alpha   90.00
_cell.angle_beta   90.00
_cell.angle_gamma   90.00
#
_symmetry.space_group_name_H-M   'P 1'
#
loop_
_entity.id
_entity.type
_entity.pdbx_description
1 polymer ?
#
loop_
_entity_poly.entity_id
_entity_poly.type
_entity_poly.pdbx_seq_one_letter_code
_entity_poly.pdbx_strand_id
1 'polypeptide(L)'
;QLFYDGHQQLAVQLSNLVKAHPACPPSDRLFKVVKFGLESEEELSGSKKIEQNIAPGSGIDLEYETDVQSISPEGALYETCYVTAHKGPCRAGAFHSSGKLIATGSEDASIKILDVDRMLAKSATPAEIIAMETPQQAMENHPVIRTLYDHIDEVTCLDFHPTHSILASGSTDYSIRFFEYSKPSVKKAYKSIQEAAPVRCLSFHPSGDFLLVGADHPTVRLYDVNTFQCFVGRNPSTHHTLPVTTVKWSPNANLYATGSLDGDIKVWDGVSNLVISTFKKAHDGEEVCSVTFSRNSKYVLSCGKDSLVKLWELSTNRCLIVYTGAGMTGKMQHGAQAVFNHTEDYIFFPDENTTSLCCWDSRNAERQRLLALGHNGAVRYIGHSPTGPAFITCSEDFRARFWYRKADTD
;
A
#
# COMPACT_ATOMS: atom_id res chain seq x y z
N GLN A 1 24.59 24.79 26.50
CA GLN A 1 23.58 24.22 27.42
C GLN A 1 24.25 23.25 28.38
N LEU A 2 24.93 22.19 27.91
CA LEU A 2 25.63 21.22 28.77
C LEU A 2 26.61 21.86 29.76
N PHE A 3 27.32 22.91 29.34
CA PHE A 3 28.23 23.66 30.23
C PHE A 3 27.47 24.43 31.31
N TYR A 4 26.32 24.98 30.95
CA TYR A 4 25.46 25.74 31.84
C TYR A 4 24.76 24.85 32.86
N ASP A 5 24.41 23.63 32.44
CA ASP A 5 23.73 22.64 33.30
C ASP A 5 24.71 21.83 34.19
N GLY A 6 25.97 22.26 34.29
CA GLY A 6 26.98 21.65 35.16
C GLY A 6 27.78 20.50 34.55
N HIS A 7 27.50 20.11 33.28
CA HIS A 7 28.19 19.01 32.58
C HIS A 7 29.41 19.49 31.77
N GLN A 8 30.33 20.21 32.47
CA GLN A 8 31.46 20.91 31.83
C GLN A 8 32.38 19.98 31.03
N GLN A 9 32.72 18.81 31.56
CA GLN A 9 33.62 17.87 30.88
C GLN A 9 32.99 17.33 29.57
N LEU A 10 31.71 17.06 29.58
CA LEU A 10 30.97 16.56 28.40
C LEU A 10 30.84 17.66 27.33
N ALA A 11 30.62 18.89 27.78
CA ALA A 11 30.55 20.04 26.89
C ALA A 11 31.90 20.29 26.17
N VAL A 12 33.03 20.18 26.89
CA VAL A 12 34.36 20.33 26.32
C VAL A 12 34.69 19.19 25.34
N GLN A 13 34.35 17.96 25.70
CA GLN A 13 34.55 16.81 24.80
C GLN A 13 33.74 16.98 23.51
N LEU A 14 32.47 17.37 23.60
CA LEU A 14 31.61 17.59 22.46
C LEU A 14 32.12 18.75 21.57
N SER A 15 32.54 19.87 22.20
CA SER A 15 33.12 21.02 21.49
C SER A 15 34.39 20.66 20.72
N ASN A 16 35.23 19.83 21.30
CA ASN A 16 36.46 19.33 20.65
C ASN A 16 36.14 18.38 19.47
N LEU A 17 35.12 17.52 19.61
CA LEU A 17 34.68 16.62 18.56
C LEU A 17 34.07 17.36 17.37
N VAL A 18 33.24 18.36 17.64
CA VAL A 18 32.51 19.12 16.60
C VAL A 18 33.36 20.27 16.03
N LYS A 19 34.57 20.55 16.62
CA LYS A 19 35.43 21.68 16.26
C LYS A 19 34.70 23.04 16.18
N ALA A 20 33.79 23.25 17.12
CA ALA A 20 32.96 24.46 17.19
C ALA A 20 33.82 25.67 17.59
N HIS A 21 34.08 26.59 16.66
CA HIS A 21 34.75 27.88 16.92
C HIS A 21 33.97 28.99 16.21
N PRO A 22 33.71 30.13 16.89
CA PRO A 22 34.01 30.42 18.31
C PRO A 22 33.06 29.69 19.27
N ALA A 23 33.53 29.53 20.51
CA ALA A 23 32.69 28.95 21.56
C ALA A 23 31.43 29.81 21.77
N CYS A 24 30.27 29.15 21.62
CA CYS A 24 28.99 29.84 21.83
C CYS A 24 28.84 30.22 23.32
N PRO A 25 28.45 31.44 23.65
CA PRO A 25 28.20 31.79 25.02
C PRO A 25 27.09 30.93 25.65
N PRO A 26 27.12 30.64 26.92
CA PRO A 26 26.06 29.89 27.59
C PRO A 26 24.71 30.54 27.32
N SER A 27 23.76 29.78 26.78
CA SER A 27 22.42 30.27 26.54
C SER A 27 21.40 29.17 26.76
N ASP A 28 20.23 29.55 27.20
CA ASP A 28 19.06 28.66 27.36
C ASP A 28 18.27 28.43 26.06
N ARG A 29 18.81 28.91 24.92
CA ARG A 29 18.15 28.88 23.63
C ARG A 29 17.80 27.45 23.18
N LEU A 30 18.74 26.50 23.36
CA LEU A 30 18.49 25.10 23.01
C LEU A 30 17.35 24.52 23.88
N PHE A 31 17.38 24.78 25.18
CA PHE A 31 16.32 24.37 26.07
C PHE A 31 14.95 24.94 25.66
N LYS A 32 14.91 26.25 25.35
CA LYS A 32 13.68 26.90 24.86
C LYS A 32 13.20 26.33 23.55
N VAL A 33 14.09 26.06 22.60
CA VAL A 33 13.74 25.47 21.30
C VAL A 33 13.22 24.02 21.47
N VAL A 34 13.90 23.22 22.28
CA VAL A 34 13.46 21.84 22.56
C VAL A 34 12.14 21.83 23.32
N LYS A 35 11.99 22.69 24.33
CA LYS A 35 10.73 22.83 25.07
C LYS A 35 9.58 23.25 24.16
N PHE A 36 9.79 24.28 23.33
CA PHE A 36 8.80 24.73 22.34
C PHE A 36 8.47 23.65 21.31
N GLY A 37 9.49 22.90 20.86
CA GLY A 37 9.30 21.77 19.94
C GLY A 37 8.44 20.67 20.57
N LEU A 38 8.71 20.30 21.82
CA LEU A 38 7.93 19.30 22.55
C LEU A 38 6.49 19.79 22.84
N GLU A 39 6.32 21.05 23.27
CA GLU A 39 4.99 21.65 23.45
C GLU A 39 4.21 21.69 22.11
N SER A 40 4.88 22.03 21.00
CA SER A 40 4.27 21.99 19.65
C SER A 40 3.93 20.56 19.19
N GLU A 41 4.76 19.58 19.54
CA GLU A 41 4.46 18.16 19.27
C GLU A 41 3.28 17.68 20.12
N GLU A 42 3.18 18.10 21.39
CA GLU A 42 2.02 17.79 22.23
C GLU A 42 0.75 18.46 21.72
N GLU A 43 0.80 19.71 21.28
CA GLU A 43 -0.34 20.41 20.66
C GLU A 43 -0.73 19.77 19.31
N LEU A 44 0.24 19.43 18.45
CA LEU A 44 0.02 18.74 17.19
C LEU A 44 -0.50 17.31 17.42
N SER A 45 -0.02 16.61 18.43
CA SER A 45 -0.55 15.29 18.83
C SER A 45 -1.93 15.40 19.45
N GLY A 46 -2.22 16.49 20.18
CA GLY A 46 -3.55 16.80 20.71
C GLY A 46 -4.58 17.11 19.62
N SER A 47 -4.21 17.85 18.57
CA SER A 47 -5.10 18.12 17.42
C SER A 47 -5.20 16.95 16.44
N LYS A 48 -4.16 16.12 16.32
CA LYS A 48 -4.21 14.85 15.57
C LYS A 48 -4.98 13.75 16.30
N LYS A 49 -5.20 13.86 17.60
CA LYS A 49 -6.07 12.94 18.36
C LYS A 49 -7.53 12.94 17.92
N ILE A 50 -7.96 13.92 17.14
CA ILE A 50 -9.33 13.96 16.59
C ILE A 50 -9.45 13.13 15.29
N GLU A 51 -8.34 12.93 14.55
CA GLU A 51 -8.33 12.07 13.36
C GLU A 51 -7.70 10.68 13.58
N GLN A 52 -7.00 10.50 14.69
CA GLN A 52 -6.44 9.21 15.12
C GLN A 52 -7.19 8.71 16.36
N ASN A 53 -8.49 8.52 16.27
CA ASN A 53 -9.20 7.57 17.14
C ASN A 53 -8.92 6.12 16.72
N ILE A 54 -7.67 5.88 16.33
CA ILE A 54 -7.09 4.55 16.36
C ILE A 54 -6.57 4.44 17.79
N ALA A 55 -7.29 3.69 18.65
CA ALA A 55 -6.88 3.47 20.03
C ALA A 55 -5.40 3.05 20.07
N PRO A 56 -4.62 3.46 21.12
CA PRO A 56 -3.30 2.90 21.34
C PRO A 56 -3.41 1.38 21.28
N GLY A 57 -2.68 0.72 20.36
CA GLY A 57 -2.83 -0.70 20.10
C GLY A 57 -3.61 -1.07 18.84
N SER A 58 -4.15 -0.13 18.06
CA SER A 58 -4.70 -0.46 16.76
C SER A 58 -3.59 -0.69 15.74
N GLY A 59 -3.52 -1.88 15.25
CA GLY A 59 -2.46 -2.41 14.42
C GLY A 59 -1.92 -3.69 15.04
N ILE A 60 -1.28 -4.52 14.23
CA ILE A 60 -0.70 -5.77 14.73
C ILE A 60 0.57 -5.49 15.53
N ASP A 61 0.59 -5.84 16.81
CA ASP A 61 1.79 -5.89 17.64
C ASP A 61 1.76 -7.16 18.52
N LEU A 62 2.48 -8.18 18.07
CA LEU A 62 2.51 -9.49 18.73
C LEU A 62 3.40 -9.53 19.97
N GLU A 63 4.16 -8.47 20.26
CA GLU A 63 4.99 -8.40 21.47
C GLU A 63 4.18 -8.05 22.72
N TYR A 64 3.10 -7.30 22.56
CA TYR A 64 2.37 -6.69 23.69
C TYR A 64 0.89 -7.10 23.79
N GLU A 65 0.31 -7.72 22.77
CA GLU A 65 -1.13 -7.87 22.67
C GLU A 65 -1.56 -9.30 22.31
N THR A 66 -1.82 -10.12 23.31
CA THR A 66 -2.39 -11.47 23.11
C THR A 66 -3.91 -11.50 23.19
N ASP A 67 -4.56 -10.55 23.88
CA ASP A 67 -5.99 -10.59 24.21
C ASP A 67 -6.79 -9.35 23.73
N VAL A 68 -6.33 -8.66 22.67
CA VAL A 68 -7.08 -7.51 22.14
C VAL A 68 -8.23 -7.96 21.27
N GLN A 69 -9.44 -7.52 21.61
CA GLN A 69 -10.62 -7.75 20.78
C GLN A 69 -10.53 -6.93 19.49
N SER A 70 -10.87 -7.56 18.37
CA SER A 70 -10.96 -6.91 17.06
C SER A 70 -12.01 -5.80 17.08
N ILE A 71 -11.62 -4.61 16.66
CA ILE A 71 -12.48 -3.42 16.63
C ILE A 71 -13.19 -3.30 15.27
N SER A 72 -12.61 -3.87 14.22
CA SER A 72 -13.11 -3.76 12.87
C SER A 72 -14.12 -4.86 12.53
N PRO A 73 -14.99 -4.62 11.52
CA PRO A 73 -15.92 -5.63 11.06
C PRO A 73 -15.20 -6.80 10.37
N GLU A 74 -15.72 -8.02 10.59
CA GLU A 74 -15.32 -9.21 9.85
C GLU A 74 -15.56 -9.05 8.34
N GLY A 75 -14.78 -9.75 7.52
CA GLY A 75 -14.90 -9.71 6.07
C GLY A 75 -16.30 -10.03 5.55
N ALA A 76 -17.01 -10.95 6.20
CA ALA A 76 -18.37 -11.37 5.83
C ALA A 76 -19.45 -10.28 5.97
N LEU A 77 -19.16 -9.20 6.68
CA LEU A 77 -20.11 -8.11 6.93
C LEU A 77 -20.05 -6.99 5.87
N TYR A 78 -19.16 -7.08 4.90
CA TYR A 78 -19.05 -6.10 3.82
C TYR A 78 -20.05 -6.40 2.70
N GLU A 79 -20.57 -5.35 2.09
CA GLU A 79 -21.50 -5.40 0.97
C GLU A 79 -20.93 -4.70 -0.26
N THR A 80 -21.31 -5.18 -1.46
CA THR A 80 -20.93 -4.51 -2.70
C THR A 80 -21.74 -3.22 -2.86
N CYS A 81 -21.06 -2.07 -2.80
CA CYS A 81 -21.71 -0.76 -2.99
C CYS A 81 -21.66 -0.26 -4.42
N TYR A 82 -20.61 -0.59 -5.16
CA TYR A 82 -20.44 -0.12 -6.52
C TYR A 82 -19.65 -1.12 -7.37
N VAL A 83 -20.02 -1.20 -8.65
CA VAL A 83 -19.31 -2.03 -9.63
C VAL A 83 -18.96 -1.16 -10.83
N THR A 84 -17.68 -1.13 -11.20
CA THR A 84 -17.24 -0.56 -12.47
C THR A 84 -16.76 -1.65 -13.41
N ALA A 85 -16.91 -1.46 -14.71
CA ALA A 85 -16.47 -2.41 -15.71
C ALA A 85 -15.45 -1.77 -16.67
N HIS A 86 -14.45 -2.54 -17.03
CA HIS A 86 -13.51 -2.28 -18.11
C HIS A 86 -13.88 -3.09 -19.36
N LYS A 87 -13.16 -2.91 -20.45
CA LYS A 87 -13.32 -3.70 -21.68
C LYS A 87 -12.45 -4.94 -21.72
N GLY A 88 -11.56 -5.10 -20.74
CA GLY A 88 -10.67 -6.24 -20.53
C GLY A 88 -10.52 -6.56 -19.03
N PRO A 89 -9.78 -7.63 -18.68
CA PRO A 89 -9.48 -8.00 -17.31
C PRO A 89 -8.97 -6.82 -16.48
N CYS A 90 -9.50 -6.67 -15.27
CA CYS A 90 -9.08 -5.64 -14.31
C CYS A 90 -8.11 -6.29 -13.31
N ARG A 91 -6.82 -5.91 -13.35
CA ARG A 91 -5.78 -6.58 -12.57
C ARG A 91 -4.99 -5.67 -11.64
N ALA A 92 -5.15 -4.36 -11.78
CA ALA A 92 -4.47 -3.36 -10.97
C ALA A 92 -5.46 -2.46 -10.23
N GLY A 93 -5.06 -2.03 -9.05
CA GLY A 93 -5.81 -1.07 -8.28
C GLY A 93 -4.92 -0.31 -7.30
N ALA A 94 -5.43 0.79 -6.76
CA ALA A 94 -4.80 1.53 -5.69
C ALA A 94 -5.84 2.37 -4.93
N PHE A 95 -5.67 2.49 -3.62
CA PHE A 95 -6.34 3.51 -2.82
C PHE A 95 -5.44 4.73 -2.65
N HIS A 96 -6.01 5.89 -2.73
CA HIS A 96 -5.34 7.12 -2.27
C HIS A 96 -5.22 7.10 -0.73
N SER A 97 -4.15 7.70 -0.19
CA SER A 97 -3.87 7.75 1.25
C SER A 97 -5.01 8.32 2.10
N SER A 98 -5.83 9.21 1.54
CA SER A 98 -7.02 9.76 2.21
C SER A 98 -8.20 8.78 2.27
N GLY A 99 -8.16 7.64 1.57
CA GLY A 99 -9.30 6.74 1.42
C GLY A 99 -10.43 7.24 0.52
N LYS A 100 -10.35 8.45 -0.04
CA LYS A 100 -11.43 9.07 -0.82
C LYS A 100 -11.41 8.76 -2.31
N LEU A 101 -10.27 8.33 -2.85
CA LEU A 101 -10.11 8.01 -4.25
C LEU A 101 -9.59 6.59 -4.43
N ILE A 102 -10.00 5.97 -5.51
CA ILE A 102 -9.55 4.66 -5.95
C ILE A 102 -9.18 4.73 -7.42
N ALA A 103 -8.08 4.08 -7.80
CA ALA A 103 -7.75 3.86 -9.21
C ALA A 103 -7.86 2.38 -9.55
N THR A 104 -8.32 2.07 -10.76
CA THR A 104 -8.36 0.71 -11.32
C THR A 104 -7.72 0.70 -12.70
N GLY A 105 -6.89 -0.30 -12.98
CA GLY A 105 -6.20 -0.49 -14.25
C GLY A 105 -6.55 -1.84 -14.87
N SER A 106 -6.55 -1.88 -16.20
CA SER A 106 -7.03 -3.02 -16.96
C SER A 106 -6.10 -3.37 -18.12
N GLU A 107 -6.26 -4.60 -18.61
CA GLU A 107 -5.68 -5.10 -19.87
C GLU A 107 -6.15 -4.30 -21.10
N ASP A 108 -7.29 -3.58 -20.97
CA ASP A 108 -7.77 -2.67 -22.03
C ASP A 108 -6.96 -1.37 -22.14
N ALA A 109 -5.81 -1.29 -21.46
CA ALA A 109 -4.91 -0.15 -21.37
C ALA A 109 -5.52 1.11 -20.72
N SER A 110 -6.73 1.03 -20.16
CA SER A 110 -7.39 2.15 -19.51
C SER A 110 -7.19 2.14 -17.99
N ILE A 111 -7.20 3.35 -17.42
CA ILE A 111 -7.20 3.57 -15.98
C ILE A 111 -8.45 4.37 -15.63
N LYS A 112 -9.19 3.95 -14.62
CA LYS A 112 -10.32 4.70 -14.08
C LYS A 112 -10.00 5.20 -12.68
N ILE A 113 -10.32 6.46 -12.40
CA ILE A 113 -10.27 7.03 -11.06
C ILE A 113 -11.70 7.22 -10.57
N LEU A 114 -11.98 6.66 -9.38
CA LEU A 114 -13.29 6.63 -8.77
C LEU A 114 -13.28 7.45 -7.48
N ASP A 115 -14.39 8.10 -7.21
CA ASP A 115 -14.63 8.87 -5.99
C ASP A 115 -15.47 8.02 -5.03
N VAL A 116 -14.96 7.81 -3.82
CA VAL A 116 -15.58 6.94 -2.81
C VAL A 116 -16.89 7.54 -2.30
N ASP A 117 -16.92 8.84 -2.04
CA ASP A 117 -18.13 9.51 -1.54
C ASP A 117 -19.27 9.42 -2.55
N ARG A 118 -18.96 9.55 -3.85
CA ARG A 118 -19.96 9.38 -4.93
C ARG A 118 -20.43 7.93 -5.07
N MET A 119 -19.56 6.95 -4.86
CA MET A 119 -19.96 5.54 -4.86
C MET A 119 -20.91 5.24 -3.71
N LEU A 120 -20.62 5.73 -2.51
CA LEU A 120 -21.47 5.56 -1.33
C LEU A 120 -22.81 6.29 -1.49
N ALA A 121 -22.80 7.54 -1.97
CA ALA A 121 -24.00 8.29 -2.24
C ALA A 121 -24.90 7.57 -3.27
N LYS A 122 -24.31 7.07 -4.35
CA LYS A 122 -25.06 6.33 -5.37
C LYS A 122 -25.65 5.03 -4.83
N SER A 123 -24.95 4.32 -3.97
CA SER A 123 -25.45 3.10 -3.32
C SER A 123 -26.60 3.40 -2.33
N ALA A 124 -26.59 4.56 -1.70
CA ALA A 124 -27.64 4.97 -0.75
C ALA A 124 -28.89 5.56 -1.42
N THR A 125 -28.77 5.99 -2.69
CA THR A 125 -29.87 6.64 -3.41
C THR A 125 -30.83 5.62 -4.01
N PRO A 126 -32.15 5.71 -3.77
CA PRO A 126 -33.14 4.82 -4.39
C PRO A 126 -33.12 4.88 -5.92
N ALA A 127 -33.35 3.73 -6.56
CA ALA A 127 -33.30 3.61 -8.02
C ALA A 127 -34.26 4.58 -8.76
N GLU A 128 -35.39 4.88 -8.13
CA GLU A 128 -36.40 5.81 -8.66
C GLU A 128 -35.84 7.24 -8.75
N ILE A 129 -35.07 7.69 -7.76
CA ILE A 129 -34.44 9.00 -7.74
C ILE A 129 -33.33 9.07 -8.79
N ILE A 130 -32.52 8.02 -8.91
CA ILE A 130 -31.47 7.93 -9.94
C ILE A 130 -32.07 8.00 -11.34
N ALA A 131 -33.24 7.38 -11.56
CA ALA A 131 -33.96 7.42 -12.84
C ALA A 131 -34.52 8.80 -13.21
N MET A 132 -34.69 9.70 -12.23
CA MET A 132 -35.17 11.08 -12.42
C MET A 132 -34.03 12.10 -12.58
N GLU A 133 -32.77 11.69 -12.44
CA GLU A 133 -31.61 12.58 -12.62
C GLU A 133 -31.56 13.13 -14.06
N THR A 134 -31.31 14.44 -14.17
CA THR A 134 -30.98 15.02 -15.47
C THR A 134 -29.62 14.50 -15.97
N PRO A 135 -29.36 14.48 -17.30
CA PRO A 135 -28.07 14.04 -17.84
C PRO A 135 -26.86 14.77 -17.24
N GLN A 136 -27.03 16.05 -16.88
CA GLN A 136 -25.98 16.85 -16.25
C GLN A 136 -25.71 16.40 -14.80
N GLN A 137 -26.76 16.18 -14.00
CA GLN A 137 -26.67 15.67 -12.64
C GLN A 137 -26.06 14.25 -12.63
N ALA A 138 -26.50 13.38 -13.54
CA ALA A 138 -25.95 12.04 -13.67
C ALA A 138 -24.44 12.04 -14.01
N MET A 139 -23.98 13.04 -14.78
CA MET A 139 -22.56 13.21 -15.10
C MET A 139 -21.77 13.77 -13.91
N GLU A 140 -22.31 14.73 -13.18
CA GLU A 140 -21.68 15.32 -11.99
C GLU A 140 -21.61 14.31 -10.83
N ASN A 141 -22.63 13.48 -10.66
CA ASN A 141 -22.73 12.45 -9.61
C ASN A 141 -22.04 11.13 -9.98
N HIS A 142 -21.48 11.01 -11.19
CA HIS A 142 -20.89 9.76 -11.64
C HIS A 142 -19.66 9.38 -10.80
N PRO A 143 -19.61 8.16 -10.23
CA PRO A 143 -18.48 7.73 -9.40
C PRO A 143 -17.15 7.72 -10.12
N VAL A 144 -17.10 7.37 -11.42
CA VAL A 144 -15.88 7.44 -12.21
C VAL A 144 -15.63 8.89 -12.61
N ILE A 145 -14.71 9.55 -11.94
CA ILE A 145 -14.39 10.96 -12.17
C ILE A 145 -13.40 11.18 -13.31
N ARG A 146 -12.57 10.16 -13.63
CA ARG A 146 -11.58 10.19 -14.73
C ARG A 146 -11.48 8.84 -15.39
N THR A 147 -11.26 8.86 -16.70
CA THR A 147 -10.78 7.69 -17.45
C THR A 147 -9.58 8.14 -18.28
N LEU A 148 -8.44 7.50 -18.05
CA LEU A 148 -7.15 7.83 -18.65
C LEU A 148 -6.84 6.80 -19.73
N TYR A 149 -6.45 7.26 -20.91
CA TYR A 149 -6.13 6.45 -22.08
C TYR A 149 -4.82 6.91 -22.67
N ASP A 150 -3.72 6.33 -22.23
CA ASP A 150 -2.40 6.69 -22.76
C ASP A 150 -1.50 5.47 -22.94
N HIS A 151 -1.63 4.45 -22.08
CA HIS A 151 -0.98 3.16 -22.29
C HIS A 151 -1.49 2.49 -23.55
N ILE A 152 -0.64 1.65 -24.14
CA ILE A 152 -0.96 0.89 -25.36
C ILE A 152 -1.13 -0.61 -25.10
N ASP A 153 -0.89 -1.05 -23.86
CA ASP A 153 -1.00 -2.42 -23.40
C ASP A 153 -1.46 -2.44 -21.93
N GLU A 154 -1.57 -3.64 -21.34
CA GLU A 154 -2.06 -3.90 -19.99
C GLU A 154 -1.44 -2.98 -18.93
N VAL A 155 -2.29 -2.39 -18.10
CA VAL A 155 -1.89 -1.68 -16.87
C VAL A 155 -1.75 -2.69 -15.75
N THR A 156 -0.52 -2.92 -15.29
CA THR A 156 -0.17 -3.96 -14.32
C THR A 156 -0.17 -3.46 -12.88
N CYS A 157 0.11 -2.19 -12.67
CA CYS A 157 0.24 -1.61 -11.33
C CYS A 157 -0.08 -0.12 -11.31
N LEU A 158 -0.56 0.34 -10.16
CA LEU A 158 -0.98 1.71 -9.90
C LEU A 158 -0.55 2.10 -8.49
N ASP A 159 -0.15 3.34 -8.30
CA ASP A 159 -0.02 3.93 -6.97
C ASP A 159 -0.26 5.45 -7.00
N PHE A 160 -0.90 5.97 -5.97
CA PHE A 160 -1.12 7.40 -5.82
C PHE A 160 0.07 8.04 -5.11
N HIS A 161 0.46 9.21 -5.59
CA HIS A 161 1.41 10.05 -4.87
C HIS A 161 0.81 10.47 -3.52
N PRO A 162 1.54 10.36 -2.41
CA PRO A 162 0.97 10.55 -1.07
C PRO A 162 0.46 11.96 -0.79
N THR A 163 1.01 12.99 -1.43
CA THR A 163 0.69 14.40 -1.15
C THR A 163 0.21 15.20 -2.36
N HIS A 164 0.59 14.80 -3.59
CA HIS A 164 0.20 15.52 -4.81
C HIS A 164 -0.87 14.74 -5.58
N SER A 165 -1.67 15.46 -6.37
CA SER A 165 -2.70 14.86 -7.22
C SER A 165 -2.09 14.15 -8.45
N ILE A 166 -1.15 13.25 -8.21
CA ILE A 166 -0.42 12.48 -9.21
C ILE A 166 -0.72 11.00 -9.01
N LEU A 167 -1.01 10.30 -10.10
CA LEU A 167 -1.12 8.85 -10.18
C LEU A 167 0.02 8.33 -11.05
N ALA A 168 0.80 7.37 -10.53
CA ALA A 168 1.76 6.61 -11.31
C ALA A 168 1.14 5.29 -11.76
N SER A 169 1.44 4.87 -12.97
CA SER A 169 1.03 3.59 -13.52
C SER A 169 2.18 2.90 -14.24
N GLY A 170 2.25 1.59 -14.12
CA GLY A 170 3.15 0.73 -14.87
C GLY A 170 2.37 -0.17 -15.80
N SER A 171 2.98 -0.55 -16.92
CA SER A 171 2.34 -1.35 -17.97
C SER A 171 3.29 -2.35 -18.61
N THR A 172 2.71 -3.36 -19.25
CA THR A 172 3.41 -4.27 -20.14
C THR A 172 3.91 -3.60 -21.42
N ASP A 173 3.51 -2.35 -21.69
CA ASP A 173 4.04 -1.50 -22.75
C ASP A 173 5.45 -0.95 -22.46
N TYR A 174 6.10 -1.44 -21.40
CA TYR A 174 7.44 -1.04 -20.93
C TYR A 174 7.50 0.39 -20.41
N SER A 175 6.37 1.02 -20.12
CA SER A 175 6.37 2.40 -19.67
C SER A 175 5.82 2.57 -18.24
N ILE A 176 6.37 3.58 -17.57
CA ILE A 176 5.80 4.15 -16.35
C ILE A 176 5.25 5.51 -16.73
N ARG A 177 3.98 5.77 -16.40
CA ARG A 177 3.32 7.02 -16.74
C ARG A 177 2.81 7.74 -15.52
N PHE A 178 2.93 9.07 -15.53
CA PHE A 178 2.51 9.95 -14.45
C PHE A 178 1.36 10.84 -14.94
N PHE A 179 0.22 10.75 -14.26
CA PHE A 179 -0.99 11.51 -14.58
C PHE A 179 -1.31 12.49 -13.46
N GLU A 180 -1.43 13.78 -13.79
CA GLU A 180 -1.94 14.79 -12.88
C GLU A 180 -3.48 14.82 -12.99
N TYR A 181 -4.18 14.18 -12.06
CA TYR A 181 -5.63 14.00 -12.13
C TYR A 181 -6.46 15.17 -11.55
N SER A 182 -5.82 16.22 -11.02
CA SER A 182 -6.53 17.42 -10.54
C SER A 182 -7.34 18.11 -11.63
N LYS A 183 -6.81 18.13 -12.87
CA LYS A 183 -7.46 18.79 -14.03
C LYS A 183 -8.52 17.90 -14.66
N PRO A 184 -9.76 18.42 -14.89
CA PRO A 184 -10.85 17.60 -15.44
C PRO A 184 -10.60 17.08 -16.86
N SER A 185 -9.80 17.76 -17.65
CA SER A 185 -9.53 17.44 -19.07
C SER A 185 -8.39 16.45 -19.30
N VAL A 186 -7.69 16.02 -18.24
CA VAL A 186 -6.52 15.14 -18.38
C VAL A 186 -6.93 13.75 -18.83
N LYS A 187 -6.35 13.30 -19.94
CA LYS A 187 -6.47 11.94 -20.49
C LYS A 187 -5.10 11.30 -20.73
N LYS A 188 -4.04 12.12 -20.81
CA LYS A 188 -2.67 11.70 -21.10
C LYS A 188 -1.73 11.98 -19.95
N ALA A 189 -0.69 11.19 -19.85
CA ALA A 189 0.39 11.40 -18.91
C ALA A 189 1.15 12.70 -19.22
N TYR A 190 1.53 13.43 -18.18
CA TYR A 190 2.43 14.59 -18.36
C TYR A 190 3.89 14.17 -18.46
N LYS A 191 4.19 12.94 -17.99
CA LYS A 191 5.54 12.34 -18.06
C LYS A 191 5.41 10.84 -18.28
N SER A 192 6.33 10.31 -19.10
CA SER A 192 6.52 8.88 -19.33
C SER A 192 8.01 8.54 -19.18
N ILE A 193 8.28 7.42 -18.52
CA ILE A 193 9.61 6.81 -18.43
C ILE A 193 9.54 5.48 -19.17
N GLN A 194 10.53 5.21 -20.04
CA GLN A 194 10.62 3.96 -20.76
C GLN A 194 11.57 3.01 -20.02
N GLU A 195 11.08 1.82 -19.75
CA GLU A 195 11.80 0.70 -19.16
C GLU A 195 12.34 -0.26 -20.23
N ALA A 196 13.30 -1.09 -19.83
CA ALA A 196 13.86 -2.12 -20.71
C ALA A 196 13.02 -3.41 -20.72
N ALA A 197 12.09 -3.57 -19.78
CA ALA A 197 11.24 -4.74 -19.61
C ALA A 197 9.84 -4.32 -19.14
N PRO A 198 8.82 -5.18 -19.30
CA PRO A 198 7.46 -4.92 -18.79
C PRO A 198 7.48 -4.54 -17.32
N VAL A 199 6.77 -3.48 -16.94
CA VAL A 199 6.65 -3.05 -15.54
C VAL A 199 5.64 -3.96 -14.85
N ARG A 200 5.98 -4.49 -13.66
CA ARG A 200 5.13 -5.39 -12.89
C ARG A 200 4.53 -4.75 -11.64
N CYS A 201 5.32 -3.92 -10.98
CA CYS A 201 4.93 -3.32 -9.70
C CYS A 201 5.60 -1.97 -9.50
N LEU A 202 4.95 -1.12 -8.72
CA LEU A 202 5.48 0.18 -8.31
C LEU A 202 4.98 0.57 -6.92
N SER A 203 5.74 1.40 -6.22
CA SER A 203 5.36 1.94 -4.91
C SER A 203 6.02 3.29 -4.66
N PHE A 204 5.23 4.31 -4.37
CA PHE A 204 5.76 5.60 -3.93
C PHE A 204 6.38 5.50 -2.53
N HIS A 205 7.46 6.21 -2.35
CA HIS A 205 7.99 6.51 -1.04
C HIS A 205 6.98 7.34 -0.24
N PRO A 206 6.85 7.17 1.09
CA PRO A 206 5.90 7.94 1.89
C PRO A 206 6.04 9.47 1.82
N SER A 207 7.25 10.01 1.49
CA SER A 207 7.43 11.45 1.22
C SER A 207 6.92 11.89 -0.16
N GLY A 208 6.79 10.95 -1.11
CA GLY A 208 6.48 11.23 -2.51
C GLY A 208 7.68 11.52 -3.41
N ASP A 209 8.88 11.71 -2.86
CA ASP A 209 10.06 12.10 -3.65
C ASP A 209 10.62 10.98 -4.51
N PHE A 210 10.37 9.73 -4.14
CA PHE A 210 10.90 8.56 -4.82
C PHE A 210 9.80 7.56 -5.20
N LEU A 211 10.05 6.82 -6.29
CA LEU A 211 9.21 5.74 -6.78
C LEU A 211 10.06 4.48 -6.96
N LEU A 212 9.71 3.40 -6.25
CA LEU A 212 10.24 2.06 -6.51
C LEU A 212 9.51 1.43 -7.68
N VAL A 213 10.27 0.74 -8.53
CA VAL A 213 9.75 0.04 -9.69
C VAL A 213 10.38 -1.35 -9.79
N GLY A 214 9.54 -2.35 -9.90
CA GLY A 214 9.89 -3.71 -10.29
C GLY A 214 9.38 -3.99 -11.71
N ALA A 215 10.26 -4.50 -12.54
CA ALA A 215 9.97 -4.88 -13.90
C ALA A 215 10.18 -6.39 -14.10
N ASP A 216 9.96 -6.89 -15.29
CA ASP A 216 10.30 -8.26 -15.66
C ASP A 216 11.83 -8.45 -15.73
N HIS A 217 12.48 -8.07 -14.65
CA HIS A 217 13.92 -8.03 -14.47
C HIS A 217 14.28 -8.24 -12.98
N PRO A 218 15.42 -8.86 -12.64
CA PRO A 218 15.83 -9.09 -11.26
C PRO A 218 16.17 -7.85 -10.44
N THR A 219 16.44 -6.73 -11.11
CA THR A 219 16.90 -5.49 -10.48
C THR A 219 15.74 -4.56 -10.19
N VAL A 220 15.63 -4.13 -8.94
CA VAL A 220 14.71 -3.05 -8.52
C VAL A 220 15.31 -1.69 -8.92
N ARG A 221 14.48 -0.81 -9.39
CA ARG A 221 14.85 0.57 -9.75
C ARG A 221 14.17 1.56 -8.84
N LEU A 222 14.92 2.56 -8.42
CA LEU A 222 14.45 3.68 -7.62
C LEU A 222 14.54 4.95 -8.48
N TYR A 223 13.40 5.59 -8.70
CA TYR A 223 13.33 6.85 -9.45
C TYR A 223 13.11 8.01 -8.51
N ASP A 224 13.89 9.08 -8.67
CA ASP A 224 13.58 10.39 -8.13
C ASP A 224 12.42 10.99 -8.95
N VAL A 225 11.32 11.33 -8.31
CA VAL A 225 10.08 11.78 -8.99
C VAL A 225 10.22 13.18 -9.57
N ASN A 226 11.14 14.00 -9.05
CA ASN A 226 11.36 15.38 -9.51
C ASN A 226 12.30 15.43 -10.72
N THR A 227 13.39 14.65 -10.67
CA THR A 227 14.43 14.66 -11.71
C THR A 227 14.27 13.53 -12.72
N PHE A 228 13.51 12.49 -12.38
CA PHE A 228 13.35 11.22 -13.11
C PHE A 228 14.68 10.46 -13.29
N GLN A 229 15.66 10.73 -12.42
CA GLN A 229 16.90 9.98 -12.38
C GLN A 229 16.67 8.60 -11.77
N CYS A 230 17.25 7.56 -12.39
CA CYS A 230 17.17 6.17 -11.94
C CYS A 230 18.37 5.80 -11.08
N PHE A 231 18.11 5.18 -9.94
CA PHE A 231 19.11 4.61 -9.05
C PHE A 231 18.87 3.09 -8.93
N VAL A 232 19.98 2.35 -8.86
CA VAL A 232 19.95 0.89 -8.65
C VAL A 232 20.87 0.52 -7.50
N GLY A 233 20.61 -0.61 -6.84
CA GLY A 233 21.45 -1.12 -5.77
C GLY A 233 22.89 -1.35 -6.27
N ARG A 234 23.88 -0.92 -5.48
CA ARG A 234 25.30 -0.94 -5.86
C ARG A 234 25.87 -2.33 -6.08
N ASN A 235 25.34 -3.34 -5.39
CA ASN A 235 25.90 -4.68 -5.43
C ASN A 235 24.97 -5.64 -6.20
N PRO A 236 25.26 -5.97 -7.47
CA PRO A 236 24.44 -6.86 -8.27
C PRO A 236 24.24 -8.26 -7.68
N SER A 237 25.20 -8.76 -6.88
CA SER A 237 25.12 -10.10 -6.28
C SER A 237 24.05 -10.21 -5.19
N THR A 238 23.55 -9.09 -4.68
CA THR A 238 22.48 -9.05 -3.68
C THR A 238 21.10 -8.89 -4.31
N HIS A 239 20.99 -8.64 -5.62
CA HIS A 239 19.73 -8.57 -6.33
C HIS A 239 19.02 -9.92 -6.36
N HIS A 240 17.76 -9.92 -6.77
CA HIS A 240 17.04 -11.14 -7.07
C HIS A 240 17.68 -11.88 -8.24
N THR A 241 17.43 -13.18 -8.35
CA THR A 241 17.93 -14.01 -9.46
C THR A 241 16.93 -14.11 -10.61
N LEU A 242 15.66 -13.86 -10.34
CA LEU A 242 14.53 -13.84 -11.28
C LEU A 242 13.76 -12.51 -11.15
N PRO A 243 12.84 -12.22 -12.08
CA PRO A 243 12.05 -11.01 -12.09
C PRO A 243 11.40 -10.65 -10.77
N VAL A 244 11.35 -9.36 -10.46
CA VAL A 244 10.68 -8.81 -9.30
C VAL A 244 9.18 -8.72 -9.57
N THR A 245 8.38 -9.34 -8.71
CA THR A 245 6.92 -9.40 -8.83
C THR A 245 6.19 -8.34 -8.03
N THR A 246 6.79 -7.91 -6.92
CA THR A 246 6.16 -6.97 -5.99
C THR A 246 7.21 -6.12 -5.28
N VAL A 247 6.88 -4.85 -5.05
CA VAL A 247 7.68 -3.91 -4.26
C VAL A 247 6.75 -3.11 -3.34
N LYS A 248 7.20 -2.82 -2.12
CA LYS A 248 6.46 -1.97 -1.19
C LYS A 248 7.39 -1.22 -0.25
N TRP A 249 7.14 0.08 -0.06
CA TRP A 249 7.79 0.87 0.98
C TRP A 249 7.16 0.59 2.35
N SER A 250 7.97 0.65 3.39
CA SER A 250 7.48 0.66 4.78
C SER A 250 6.83 2.01 5.10
N PRO A 251 5.78 2.04 5.94
CA PRO A 251 5.12 3.27 6.34
C PRO A 251 6.03 4.30 7.00
N ASN A 252 7.07 3.84 7.71
CA ASN A 252 8.08 4.72 8.35
C ASN A 252 9.16 5.23 7.39
N ALA A 253 9.08 4.93 6.09
CA ALA A 253 10.00 5.35 5.04
C ALA A 253 11.45 4.83 5.14
N ASN A 254 11.79 4.02 6.14
CA ASN A 254 13.16 3.57 6.36
C ASN A 254 13.54 2.34 5.54
N LEU A 255 12.55 1.51 5.19
CA LEU A 255 12.74 0.23 4.55
C LEU A 255 11.86 0.08 3.31
N TYR A 256 12.24 -0.83 2.43
CA TYR A 256 11.33 -1.37 1.44
C TYR A 256 11.51 -2.88 1.29
N ALA A 257 10.46 -3.57 0.90
CA ALA A 257 10.45 -5.01 0.67
C ALA A 257 10.18 -5.32 -0.80
N THR A 258 10.78 -6.40 -1.27
CA THR A 258 10.61 -6.91 -2.64
C THR A 258 10.36 -8.41 -2.61
N GLY A 259 9.47 -8.88 -3.45
CA GLY A 259 9.25 -10.28 -3.73
C GLY A 259 9.55 -10.58 -5.19
N SER A 260 9.89 -11.83 -5.48
CA SER A 260 10.33 -12.24 -6.80
C SER A 260 9.80 -13.61 -7.20
N LEU A 261 9.91 -13.92 -8.49
CA LEU A 261 9.72 -15.26 -9.06
C LEU A 261 10.72 -16.28 -8.50
N ASP A 262 11.85 -15.84 -7.91
CA ASP A 262 12.83 -16.73 -7.29
C ASP A 262 12.38 -17.30 -5.93
N GLY A 263 11.20 -16.88 -5.45
CA GLY A 263 10.63 -17.32 -4.19
C GLY A 263 11.21 -16.63 -2.95
N ASP A 264 12.14 -15.69 -3.14
CA ASP A 264 12.75 -14.94 -2.04
C ASP A 264 12.01 -13.62 -1.80
N ILE A 265 11.98 -13.20 -0.53
CA ILE A 265 11.60 -11.85 -0.13
C ILE A 265 12.88 -11.19 0.39
N LYS A 266 13.17 -9.98 -0.10
CA LYS A 266 14.30 -9.18 0.37
C LYS A 266 13.79 -7.88 0.98
N VAL A 267 14.43 -7.52 2.10
CA VAL A 267 14.20 -6.24 2.78
C VAL A 267 15.45 -5.38 2.61
N TRP A 268 15.25 -4.16 2.22
CA TRP A 268 16.28 -3.21 1.86
C TRP A 268 16.22 -1.98 2.76
N ASP A 269 17.36 -1.44 3.05
CA ASP A 269 17.47 -0.12 3.67
C ASP A 269 17.16 0.98 2.66
N GLY A 270 16.21 1.84 3.00
CA GLY A 270 15.67 2.87 2.10
C GLY A 270 16.67 3.97 1.74
N VAL A 271 17.71 4.17 2.56
CA VAL A 271 18.71 5.22 2.35
C VAL A 271 19.91 4.70 1.56
N SER A 272 20.48 3.58 2.01
CA SER A 272 21.69 3.00 1.39
C SER A 272 21.40 2.14 0.17
N ASN A 273 20.16 1.73 -0.02
CA ASN A 273 19.72 0.80 -1.07
C ASN A 273 20.47 -0.56 -1.00
N LEU A 274 20.78 -0.99 0.22
CA LEU A 274 21.43 -2.28 0.50
C LEU A 274 20.43 -3.26 1.09
N VAL A 275 20.60 -4.55 0.75
CA VAL A 275 19.81 -5.63 1.35
C VAL A 275 20.23 -5.81 2.80
N ILE A 276 19.29 -5.70 3.73
CA ILE A 276 19.51 -5.94 5.17
C ILE A 276 19.02 -7.31 5.62
N SER A 277 18.03 -7.87 4.93
CA SER A 277 17.48 -9.18 5.24
C SER A 277 16.99 -9.90 3.99
N THR A 278 17.03 -11.24 4.01
CA THR A 278 16.49 -12.08 2.94
C THR A 278 15.77 -13.29 3.55
N PHE A 279 14.48 -13.40 3.28
CA PHE A 279 13.70 -14.60 3.59
C PHE A 279 13.79 -15.53 2.37
N LYS A 280 14.73 -16.48 2.44
CA LYS A 280 14.98 -17.42 1.34
C LYS A 280 13.85 -18.44 1.23
N LYS A 281 13.42 -18.70 -0.02
CA LYS A 281 12.32 -19.65 -0.32
C LYS A 281 11.09 -19.39 0.58
N ALA A 282 10.72 -18.13 0.73
CA ALA A 282 9.68 -17.70 1.64
C ALA A 282 8.35 -18.45 1.43
N HIS A 283 8.08 -18.84 0.19
CA HIS A 283 6.91 -19.62 -0.24
C HIS A 283 7.34 -20.94 -0.91
N ASP A 284 8.19 -21.72 -0.21
CA ASP A 284 8.70 -23.03 -0.64
C ASP A 284 9.37 -23.01 -2.04
N GLY A 285 9.86 -21.83 -2.45
CA GLY A 285 10.48 -21.59 -3.75
C GLY A 285 9.49 -21.25 -4.86
N GLU A 286 8.19 -21.16 -4.57
CA GLU A 286 7.19 -20.66 -5.49
C GLU A 286 7.20 -19.12 -5.55
N GLU A 287 6.65 -18.55 -6.62
CA GLU A 287 6.56 -17.11 -6.83
C GLU A 287 5.92 -16.38 -5.63
N VAL A 288 6.58 -15.31 -5.17
CA VAL A 288 6.01 -14.37 -4.21
C VAL A 288 5.09 -13.40 -4.97
N CYS A 289 3.80 -13.43 -4.67
CA CYS A 289 2.79 -12.66 -5.38
C CYS A 289 2.61 -11.23 -4.84
N SER A 290 2.69 -11.06 -3.52
CA SER A 290 2.64 -9.74 -2.90
C SER A 290 3.42 -9.67 -1.60
N VAL A 291 3.90 -8.46 -1.29
CA VAL A 291 4.45 -8.08 0.01
C VAL A 291 3.81 -6.76 0.46
N THR A 292 3.53 -6.65 1.75
CA THR A 292 3.07 -5.41 2.39
C THR A 292 3.59 -5.32 3.81
N PHE A 293 3.82 -4.10 4.30
CA PHE A 293 4.25 -3.88 5.68
C PHE A 293 3.03 -3.69 6.59
N SER A 294 3.20 -4.07 7.85
CA SER A 294 2.35 -3.60 8.92
C SER A 294 2.57 -2.10 9.15
N ARG A 295 1.57 -1.41 9.71
CA ARG A 295 1.59 0.03 9.97
C ARG A 295 2.75 0.45 10.87
N ASN A 296 3.09 -0.38 11.86
CA ASN A 296 4.24 -0.16 12.74
C ASN A 296 5.60 -0.49 12.09
N SER A 297 5.60 -0.99 10.86
CA SER A 297 6.79 -1.39 10.12
C SER A 297 7.63 -2.49 10.79
N LYS A 298 7.09 -3.25 11.74
CA LYS A 298 7.76 -4.38 12.40
C LYS A 298 7.59 -5.69 11.63
N TYR A 299 6.50 -5.82 10.87
CA TYR A 299 6.12 -7.06 10.19
C TYR A 299 5.96 -6.85 8.68
N VAL A 300 6.20 -7.93 7.95
CA VAL A 300 5.90 -8.06 6.51
C VAL A 300 4.88 -9.16 6.33
N LEU A 301 3.78 -8.86 5.65
CA LEU A 301 2.81 -9.83 5.17
C LEU A 301 3.15 -10.18 3.73
N SER A 302 3.22 -11.46 3.42
CA SER A 302 3.46 -11.94 2.06
C SER A 302 2.47 -13.01 1.65
N CYS A 303 2.24 -13.15 0.37
CA CYS A 303 1.57 -14.31 -0.19
C CYS A 303 2.31 -14.83 -1.43
N GLY A 304 2.17 -16.11 -1.69
CA GLY A 304 2.80 -16.79 -2.81
C GLY A 304 1.84 -17.68 -3.58
N LYS A 305 2.31 -18.23 -4.69
CA LYS A 305 1.55 -19.21 -5.47
C LYS A 305 1.33 -20.55 -4.76
N ASP A 306 1.95 -20.75 -3.61
CA ASP A 306 1.68 -21.87 -2.68
C ASP A 306 0.32 -21.75 -1.96
N SER A 307 -0.47 -20.72 -2.26
CA SER A 307 -1.76 -20.39 -1.62
C SER A 307 -1.65 -20.07 -0.13
N LEU A 308 -0.46 -19.80 0.36
CA LEU A 308 -0.22 -19.42 1.75
C LEU A 308 -0.04 -17.91 1.86
N VAL A 309 -0.52 -17.39 2.98
CA VAL A 309 -0.22 -16.04 3.43
C VAL A 309 0.63 -16.17 4.69
N LYS A 310 1.74 -15.44 4.77
CA LYS A 310 2.71 -15.56 5.86
C LYS A 310 3.02 -14.19 6.44
N LEU A 311 3.13 -14.15 7.77
CA LEU A 311 3.56 -12.96 8.52
C LEU A 311 4.98 -13.16 9.01
N TRP A 312 5.86 -12.23 8.65
CA TRP A 312 7.28 -12.27 8.96
C TRP A 312 7.63 -11.14 9.91
N GLU A 313 8.44 -11.42 10.90
CA GLU A 313 9.02 -10.43 11.79
C GLU A 313 10.40 -10.00 11.28
N LEU A 314 10.59 -8.67 11.19
CA LEU A 314 11.83 -8.10 10.66
C LEU A 314 13.00 -8.19 11.65
N SER A 315 12.74 -8.07 12.95
CA SER A 315 13.77 -8.09 13.99
C SER A 315 14.47 -9.45 14.10
N THR A 316 13.70 -10.54 13.99
CA THR A 316 14.20 -11.91 14.14
C THR A 316 14.40 -12.65 12.81
N ASN A 317 13.90 -12.08 11.71
CA ASN A 317 13.88 -12.71 10.38
C ASN A 317 13.14 -14.06 10.36
N ARG A 318 12.07 -14.19 11.13
CA ARG A 318 11.31 -15.43 11.23
C ARG A 318 9.89 -15.27 10.72
N CYS A 319 9.34 -16.36 10.18
CA CYS A 319 7.92 -16.48 9.95
C CYS A 319 7.24 -16.73 11.29
N LEU A 320 6.33 -15.83 11.69
CA LEU A 320 5.60 -15.96 12.95
C LEU A 320 4.29 -16.72 12.77
N ILE A 321 3.54 -16.37 11.73
CA ILE A 321 2.20 -16.92 11.49
C ILE A 321 2.08 -17.33 10.02
N VAL A 322 1.41 -18.47 9.80
CA VAL A 322 1.03 -18.95 8.47
C VAL A 322 -0.47 -19.08 8.42
N TYR A 323 -1.11 -18.31 7.53
CA TYR A 323 -2.55 -18.34 7.31
C TYR A 323 -2.85 -19.33 6.19
N THR A 324 -3.66 -20.32 6.50
CA THR A 324 -3.94 -21.48 5.63
C THR A 324 -5.42 -21.58 5.27
N GLY A 325 -5.74 -22.42 4.29
CA GLY A 325 -7.12 -22.73 3.92
C GLY A 325 -7.68 -21.88 2.78
N ALA A 326 -6.85 -21.08 2.11
CA ALA A 326 -7.13 -20.55 0.78
C ALA A 326 -6.59 -21.52 -0.28
N GLY A 327 -7.38 -21.84 -1.28
CA GLY A 327 -6.99 -22.76 -2.36
C GLY A 327 -7.06 -24.25 -1.96
N MET A 328 -8.02 -24.98 -2.50
CA MET A 328 -8.17 -26.42 -2.21
C MET A 328 -7.09 -27.31 -2.84
N THR A 329 -6.32 -26.79 -3.82
CA THR A 329 -5.35 -27.57 -4.62
C THR A 329 -3.89 -27.27 -4.29
N GLY A 330 -3.62 -26.41 -3.33
CA GLY A 330 -2.25 -26.11 -2.87
C GLY A 330 -1.43 -25.18 -3.78
N LYS A 331 -1.76 -25.03 -5.05
CA LYS A 331 -1.09 -24.10 -5.99
C LYS A 331 -2.10 -23.25 -6.73
N MET A 332 -1.86 -21.95 -6.76
CA MET A 332 -2.64 -21.00 -7.54
C MET A 332 -2.12 -20.92 -8.98
N GLN A 333 -3.02 -20.84 -9.94
CA GLN A 333 -2.66 -20.56 -11.34
C GLN A 333 -2.25 -19.09 -11.51
N HIS A 334 -2.96 -18.20 -10.83
CA HIS A 334 -2.76 -16.77 -10.91
C HIS A 334 -2.27 -16.24 -9.55
N GLY A 335 -1.44 -15.21 -9.58
CA GLY A 335 -1.06 -14.49 -8.37
C GLY A 335 -2.19 -13.59 -7.89
N ALA A 336 -2.42 -13.57 -6.58
CA ALA A 336 -3.31 -12.62 -5.92
C ALA A 336 -2.54 -11.89 -4.82
N GLN A 337 -3.15 -10.86 -4.23
CA GLN A 337 -2.54 -10.09 -3.17
C GLN A 337 -3.20 -10.40 -1.82
N ALA A 338 -2.41 -10.38 -0.76
CA ALA A 338 -2.91 -10.38 0.61
C ALA A 338 -2.77 -8.97 1.19
N VAL A 339 -3.79 -8.52 1.92
CA VAL A 339 -3.80 -7.19 2.53
C VAL A 339 -4.30 -7.24 3.96
N PHE A 340 -3.78 -6.34 4.79
CA PHE A 340 -4.39 -6.03 6.08
C PHE A 340 -5.65 -5.17 5.86
N ASN A 341 -6.63 -5.31 6.74
CA ASN A 341 -7.70 -4.32 6.82
C ASN A 341 -7.19 -3.00 7.46
N HIS A 342 -8.04 -1.97 7.53
CA HIS A 342 -7.65 -0.64 8.01
C HIS A 342 -7.21 -0.58 9.48
N THR A 343 -7.55 -1.54 10.31
CA THR A 343 -7.12 -1.65 11.72
C THR A 343 -6.01 -2.68 11.93
N GLU A 344 -5.70 -3.49 10.90
CA GLU A 344 -4.82 -4.65 10.94
C GLU A 344 -5.30 -5.80 11.83
N ASP A 345 -6.57 -5.79 12.22
CA ASP A 345 -7.19 -6.90 12.95
C ASP A 345 -7.36 -8.13 12.07
N TYR A 346 -7.61 -7.92 10.76
CA TYR A 346 -7.89 -8.99 9.81
C TYR A 346 -6.99 -8.92 8.59
N ILE A 347 -6.72 -10.11 8.05
CA ILE A 347 -6.04 -10.30 6.76
C ILE A 347 -7.07 -10.78 5.76
N PHE A 348 -7.09 -10.12 4.58
CA PHE A 348 -7.95 -10.43 3.46
C PHE A 348 -7.14 -11.02 2.31
N PHE A 349 -7.62 -12.11 1.75
CA PHE A 349 -7.02 -12.78 0.61
C PHE A 349 -8.10 -13.41 -0.28
N PRO A 350 -8.13 -13.12 -1.59
CA PRO A 350 -9.10 -13.73 -2.49
C PRO A 350 -8.68 -15.15 -2.85
N ASP A 351 -9.61 -16.10 -2.67
CA ASP A 351 -9.41 -17.46 -3.13
C ASP A 351 -9.78 -17.58 -4.61
N GLU A 352 -8.83 -18.03 -5.42
CA GLU A 352 -8.99 -18.17 -6.86
C GLU A 352 -10.08 -19.18 -7.24
N ASN A 353 -10.16 -20.30 -6.51
CA ASN A 353 -11.04 -21.41 -6.89
C ASN A 353 -12.51 -21.17 -6.56
N THR A 354 -12.76 -20.56 -5.40
CA THR A 354 -14.13 -20.30 -4.91
C THR A 354 -14.61 -18.90 -5.22
N THR A 355 -13.74 -18.02 -5.73
CA THR A 355 -14.00 -16.58 -5.88
C THR A 355 -14.57 -15.95 -4.60
N SER A 356 -14.12 -16.45 -3.46
CA SER A 356 -14.50 -15.98 -2.13
C SER A 356 -13.36 -15.21 -1.48
N LEU A 357 -13.69 -14.30 -0.57
CA LEU A 357 -12.73 -13.67 0.31
C LEU A 357 -12.44 -14.58 1.50
N CYS A 358 -11.21 -15.03 1.63
CA CYS A 358 -10.69 -15.59 2.87
C CYS A 358 -10.33 -14.46 3.82
N CYS A 359 -10.74 -14.60 5.06
CA CYS A 359 -10.46 -13.64 6.12
C CYS A 359 -9.93 -14.41 7.34
N TRP A 360 -8.83 -13.94 7.91
CA TRP A 360 -8.27 -14.48 9.15
C TRP A 360 -8.04 -13.35 10.14
N ASP A 361 -8.18 -13.66 11.42
CA ASP A 361 -7.63 -12.83 12.48
C ASP A 361 -6.11 -12.76 12.32
N SER A 362 -5.56 -11.55 12.34
CA SER A 362 -4.15 -11.32 12.04
C SER A 362 -3.20 -11.85 13.12
N ARG A 363 -3.68 -12.01 14.36
CA ARG A 363 -2.88 -12.36 15.54
C ARG A 363 -2.80 -13.85 15.79
N ASN A 364 -3.89 -14.59 15.52
CA ASN A 364 -4.01 -16.02 15.86
C ASN A 364 -4.27 -16.92 14.66
N ALA A 365 -4.40 -16.37 13.44
CA ALA A 365 -4.75 -17.05 12.21
C ALA A 365 -6.13 -17.76 12.25
N GLU A 366 -7.02 -17.38 13.17
CA GLU A 366 -8.37 -17.90 13.20
C GLU A 366 -9.12 -17.46 11.95
N ARG A 367 -9.66 -18.46 11.25
CA ARG A 367 -10.39 -18.22 10.00
C ARG A 367 -11.79 -17.73 10.28
N GLN A 368 -12.12 -16.59 9.71
CA GLN A 368 -13.44 -15.98 9.79
C GLN A 368 -14.38 -16.51 8.68
N ARG A 369 -15.62 -16.08 8.71
CA ARG A 369 -16.62 -16.44 7.70
C ARG A 369 -16.18 -15.96 6.30
N LEU A 370 -16.45 -16.79 5.31
CA LEU A 370 -16.17 -16.45 3.91
C LEU A 370 -17.19 -15.43 3.41
N LEU A 371 -16.70 -14.48 2.61
CA LEU A 371 -17.53 -13.57 1.82
C LEU A 371 -17.48 -14.00 0.35
N ALA A 372 -18.61 -14.28 -0.27
CA ALA A 372 -18.69 -14.49 -1.70
C ALA A 372 -18.46 -13.15 -2.44
N LEU A 373 -17.41 -13.07 -3.25
CA LEU A 373 -17.07 -11.84 -3.96
C LEU A 373 -17.93 -11.60 -5.22
N GLY A 374 -18.73 -12.61 -5.62
CA GLY A 374 -19.66 -12.50 -6.75
C GLY A 374 -18.99 -12.20 -8.10
N HIS A 375 -17.67 -12.37 -8.20
CA HIS A 375 -16.96 -12.33 -9.46
C HIS A 375 -17.11 -13.65 -10.24
N ASN A 376 -17.09 -13.56 -11.58
CA ASN A 376 -17.16 -14.72 -12.47
C ASN A 376 -15.77 -15.16 -12.97
N GLY A 377 -14.72 -14.55 -12.46
CA GLY A 377 -13.33 -14.84 -12.79
C GLY A 377 -12.43 -14.62 -11.57
N ALA A 378 -11.18 -15.08 -11.68
CA ALA A 378 -10.21 -14.94 -10.60
C ALA A 378 -10.01 -13.47 -10.19
N VAL A 379 -9.97 -13.22 -8.89
CA VAL A 379 -9.64 -11.90 -8.34
C VAL A 379 -8.12 -11.76 -8.28
N ARG A 380 -7.57 -10.81 -9.02
CA ARG A 380 -6.12 -10.60 -9.16
C ARG A 380 -5.58 -9.52 -8.22
N TYR A 381 -6.40 -8.57 -7.88
CA TYR A 381 -6.05 -7.47 -6.98
C TYR A 381 -7.12 -7.29 -5.91
N ILE A 382 -6.65 -7.11 -4.68
CA ILE A 382 -7.44 -6.63 -3.57
C ILE A 382 -6.68 -5.49 -2.91
N GLY A 383 -7.37 -4.40 -2.59
CA GLY A 383 -6.81 -3.28 -1.83
C GLY A 383 -7.80 -2.84 -0.77
N HIS A 384 -7.33 -2.65 0.46
CA HIS A 384 -8.13 -2.13 1.55
C HIS A 384 -7.94 -0.64 1.69
N SER A 385 -9.00 0.09 2.04
CA SER A 385 -8.93 1.52 2.39
C SER A 385 -7.99 1.71 3.59
N PRO A 386 -7.12 2.72 3.58
CA PRO A 386 -6.27 3.01 4.72
C PRO A 386 -7.02 3.65 5.90
N THR A 387 -8.22 4.19 5.68
CA THR A 387 -8.91 5.04 6.65
C THR A 387 -10.23 4.51 7.17
N GLY A 388 -10.80 3.46 6.55
CA GLY A 388 -12.12 2.99 6.95
C GLY A 388 -12.46 1.58 6.43
N PRO A 389 -13.63 1.05 6.81
CA PRO A 389 -14.06 -0.30 6.48
C PRO A 389 -14.53 -0.39 5.02
N ALA A 390 -13.59 -0.28 4.09
CA ALA A 390 -13.83 -0.38 2.66
C ALA A 390 -12.69 -1.10 1.95
N PHE A 391 -12.99 -1.87 0.92
CA PHE A 391 -11.98 -2.47 0.05
C PHE A 391 -12.46 -2.56 -1.40
N ILE A 392 -11.52 -2.77 -2.30
CA ILE A 392 -11.80 -2.99 -3.72
C ILE A 392 -11.24 -4.33 -4.16
N THR A 393 -11.96 -5.00 -5.05
CA THR A 393 -11.49 -6.21 -5.75
C THR A 393 -11.50 -5.99 -7.25
N CYS A 394 -10.45 -6.42 -7.94
CA CYS A 394 -10.34 -6.37 -9.40
C CYS A 394 -10.18 -7.79 -9.94
N SER A 395 -10.92 -8.13 -10.99
CA SER A 395 -11.05 -9.50 -11.46
C SER A 395 -10.87 -9.67 -12.98
N GLU A 396 -10.56 -10.90 -13.38
CA GLU A 396 -10.54 -11.36 -14.76
C GLU A 396 -11.91 -11.25 -15.46
N ASP A 397 -13.00 -11.06 -14.72
CA ASP A 397 -14.36 -10.82 -15.24
C ASP A 397 -14.58 -9.39 -15.76
N PHE A 398 -13.52 -8.60 -15.93
CA PHE A 398 -13.49 -7.21 -16.43
C PHE A 398 -14.07 -6.20 -15.43
N ARG A 399 -14.34 -6.60 -14.19
CA ARG A 399 -15.01 -5.77 -13.20
C ARG A 399 -14.11 -5.48 -12.02
N ALA A 400 -14.29 -4.28 -11.47
CA ALA A 400 -13.85 -3.94 -10.14
C ALA A 400 -15.08 -3.68 -9.26
N ARG A 401 -15.08 -4.24 -8.06
CA ARG A 401 -16.16 -4.12 -7.07
C ARG A 401 -15.66 -3.38 -5.85
N PHE A 402 -16.38 -2.34 -5.47
CA PHE A 402 -16.15 -1.59 -4.26
C PHE A 402 -17.06 -2.12 -3.15
N TRP A 403 -16.46 -2.45 -2.02
CA TRP A 403 -17.07 -3.04 -0.85
C TRP A 403 -17.00 -2.08 0.32
N TYR A 404 -18.07 -1.99 1.07
CA TYR A 404 -18.18 -1.10 2.21
C TYR A 404 -19.00 -1.73 3.33
N ARG A 405 -18.62 -1.48 4.58
CA ARG A 405 -19.42 -1.83 5.76
C ARG A 405 -20.12 -0.56 6.26
N LYS A 406 -21.43 -0.51 6.16
CA LYS A 406 -22.20 0.55 6.83
C LYS A 406 -22.09 0.38 8.34
N ALA A 407 -21.88 1.49 9.07
CA ALA A 407 -22.07 1.49 10.51
C ALA A 407 -23.53 1.09 10.79
N ASP A 408 -23.74 0.23 11.78
CA ASP A 408 -25.07 -0.05 12.25
C ASP A 408 -25.63 1.27 12.76
N THR A 409 -26.67 1.77 12.12
CA THR A 409 -27.44 2.91 12.65
C THR A 409 -28.27 2.34 13.80
N ASP A 410 -27.80 2.58 15.03
CA ASP A 410 -28.59 2.39 16.25
C ASP A 410 -29.87 3.22 16.21
#